data_3e4272d6646edec7b12e95c83b8171d1
#
_entry.id   3e4272d6646edec7b12e95c83b8171d1
#
_cell.length_a   1.000
_cell.length_b   1.000
_cell.length_c   1.000
_cell.angle_alpha   90.00
_cell.angle_beta   90.00
_cell.angle_gamma   90.00
#
_symmetry.space_group_name_H-M   'P 1'
#
loop_
_entity.id
_entity.type
_entity.pdbx_description
1 polymer ?
#
loop_
_entity_poly.entity_id
_entity_poly.type
_entity_poly.pdbx_seq_one_letter_code
_entity_poly.pdbx_strand_id
1 'polypeptide(L)'
;MIPSLDICFRLMDTYEMPENIRRHSMMVERIASLITRRLRKAGLGLSPEKVTAGALMHDIAKSLCLKTGEVHSVKGRDICLQNHLDEIADIVAEHVVLNNHRPEGQLTEKEIVYYADKRVNHDIVVSLEDRLRYLLERYAKEVAHLEAAIMRNFQVCKELERSIFSKLDFKPEDLAGVLRREGY
;
A
#
# COMPACT_ATOMS: atom_id res chain seq x y z
N MET A 1 -16.85 -2.66 9.26
CA MET A 1 -17.30 -1.38 8.62
C MET A 1 -16.17 -0.78 7.80
N ILE A 2 -16.48 -0.12 6.66
CA ILE A 2 -15.50 0.68 5.91
C ILE A 2 -15.51 2.09 6.49
N PRO A 3 -14.37 2.63 6.98
CA PRO A 3 -14.32 3.99 7.53
C PRO A 3 -14.43 5.06 6.44
N SER A 4 -15.09 6.18 6.75
CA SER A 4 -15.02 7.38 5.94
C SER A 4 -13.65 8.05 6.05
N LEU A 5 -13.34 9.01 5.15
CA LEU A 5 -12.12 9.80 5.23
C LEU A 5 -11.95 10.48 6.59
N ASP A 6 -13.03 11.07 7.13
CA ASP A 6 -13.01 11.74 8.43
C ASP A 6 -12.67 10.76 9.58
N ILE A 7 -13.13 9.51 9.49
CA ILE A 7 -12.78 8.47 10.47
C ILE A 7 -11.30 8.12 10.33
N CYS A 8 -10.79 7.94 9.11
CA CYS A 8 -9.38 7.65 8.88
C CYS A 8 -8.48 8.74 9.47
N PHE A 9 -8.76 10.01 9.18
CA PHE A 9 -7.97 11.13 9.70
C PHE A 9 -8.05 11.25 11.23
N ARG A 10 -9.24 11.08 11.84
CA ARG A 10 -9.37 11.05 13.30
C ARG A 10 -8.57 9.90 13.93
N LEU A 11 -8.52 8.72 13.30
CA LEU A 11 -7.71 7.61 13.80
C LEU A 11 -6.22 7.91 13.66
N MET A 12 -5.78 8.53 12.56
CA MET A 12 -4.40 9.01 12.43
C MET A 12 -4.02 9.98 13.56
N ASP A 13 -4.96 10.87 13.97
CA ASP A 13 -4.76 11.76 15.11
C ASP A 13 -4.71 10.99 16.43
N THR A 14 -5.67 10.10 16.66
CA THR A 14 -5.77 9.28 17.88
C THR A 14 -4.53 8.43 18.13
N TYR A 15 -3.95 7.87 17.07
CA TYR A 15 -2.74 7.05 17.12
C TYR A 15 -1.46 7.86 16.90
N GLU A 16 -1.53 9.18 16.95
CA GLU A 16 -0.40 10.12 16.82
C GLU A 16 0.50 9.81 15.62
N MET A 17 -0.12 9.52 14.48
CA MET A 17 0.62 9.18 13.26
C MET A 17 1.46 10.39 12.80
N PRO A 18 2.80 10.26 12.69
CA PRO A 18 3.68 11.36 12.30
C PRO A 18 3.37 11.88 10.90
N GLU A 19 3.58 13.18 10.69
CA GLU A 19 3.26 13.87 9.44
C GLU A 19 3.93 13.24 8.19
N ASN A 20 5.16 12.78 8.31
CA ASN A 20 5.85 12.11 7.22
C ASN A 20 5.20 10.77 6.83
N ILE A 21 4.62 10.03 7.81
CA ILE A 21 3.88 8.79 7.54
C ILE A 21 2.51 9.12 6.96
N ARG A 22 1.83 10.17 7.45
CA ARG A 22 0.56 10.64 6.86
C ARG A 22 0.72 11.00 5.39
N ARG A 23 1.75 11.81 5.04
CA ARG A 23 2.04 12.17 3.64
C ARG A 23 2.33 10.95 2.77
N HIS A 24 3.07 9.98 3.31
CA HIS A 24 3.28 8.69 2.64
C HIS A 24 1.95 8.00 2.36
N SER A 25 1.11 7.80 3.38
CA SER A 25 -0.19 7.14 3.24
C SER A 25 -1.13 7.87 2.28
N MET A 26 -1.11 9.20 2.26
CA MET A 26 -1.87 10.00 1.30
C MET A 26 -1.37 9.81 -0.14
N MET A 27 -0.06 9.69 -0.36
CA MET A 27 0.48 9.41 -1.69
C MET A 27 0.15 7.98 -2.14
N VAL A 28 0.22 7.00 -1.23
CA VAL A 28 -0.22 5.62 -1.49
C VAL A 28 -1.69 5.58 -1.87
N GLU A 29 -2.54 6.33 -1.15
CA GLU A 29 -3.96 6.45 -1.45
C GLU A 29 -4.21 7.00 -2.86
N ARG A 30 -3.53 8.08 -3.26
CA ARG A 30 -3.67 8.69 -4.60
C ARG A 30 -3.35 7.69 -5.72
N ILE A 31 -2.26 6.94 -5.57
CA ILE A 31 -1.88 5.89 -6.53
C ILE A 31 -2.93 4.79 -6.57
N ALA A 32 -3.30 4.26 -5.39
CA ALA A 32 -4.25 3.17 -5.27
C ALA A 32 -5.64 3.56 -5.83
N SER A 33 -6.11 4.77 -5.55
CA SER A 33 -7.37 5.31 -6.06
C SER A 33 -7.35 5.53 -7.58
N LEU A 34 -6.26 6.07 -8.13
CA LEU A 34 -6.09 6.19 -9.59
C LEU A 34 -6.19 4.82 -10.27
N ILE A 35 -5.39 3.85 -9.81
CA ILE A 35 -5.37 2.49 -10.36
C ILE A 35 -6.76 1.85 -10.26
N THR A 36 -7.40 1.95 -9.09
CA THR A 36 -8.74 1.39 -8.86
C THR A 36 -9.77 1.95 -9.81
N ARG A 37 -9.80 3.28 -10.02
CA ARG A 37 -10.73 3.91 -10.97
C ARG A 37 -10.53 3.40 -12.40
N ARG A 38 -9.26 3.24 -12.83
CA ARG A 38 -8.93 2.73 -14.16
C ARG A 38 -9.32 1.26 -14.32
N LEU A 39 -9.00 0.42 -13.34
CA LEU A 39 -9.38 -0.99 -13.34
C LEU A 39 -10.91 -1.19 -13.32
N ARG A 40 -11.65 -0.35 -12.58
CA ARG A 40 -13.12 -0.37 -12.62
C ARG A 40 -13.68 0.00 -13.98
N LYS A 41 -13.08 0.97 -14.67
CA LYS A 41 -13.43 1.28 -16.07
C LYS A 41 -13.15 0.10 -17.00
N ALA A 42 -12.16 -0.74 -16.69
CA ALA A 42 -11.86 -1.98 -17.38
C ALA A 42 -12.75 -3.16 -16.94
N GLY A 43 -13.75 -2.93 -16.07
CA GLY A 43 -14.75 -3.92 -15.68
C GLY A 43 -14.46 -4.69 -14.39
N LEU A 44 -13.42 -4.34 -13.62
CA LEU A 44 -13.12 -5.01 -12.35
C LEU A 44 -14.03 -4.51 -11.21
N GLY A 45 -14.54 -5.45 -10.40
CA GLY A 45 -15.45 -5.19 -9.27
C GLY A 45 -14.75 -4.78 -7.98
N LEU A 46 -13.86 -3.77 -8.02
CA LEU A 46 -13.13 -3.26 -6.86
C LEU A 46 -13.95 -2.20 -6.08
N SER A 47 -13.85 -2.16 -4.76
CA SER A 47 -14.43 -1.11 -3.90
C SER A 47 -13.44 0.06 -3.73
N PRO A 48 -13.73 1.25 -4.28
CA PRO A 48 -12.91 2.43 -4.08
C PRO A 48 -12.80 2.82 -2.60
N GLU A 49 -13.88 2.64 -1.84
CA GLU A 49 -13.95 2.98 -0.42
C GLU A 49 -13.00 2.12 0.41
N LYS A 50 -12.93 0.80 0.13
CA LYS A 50 -11.98 -0.12 0.79
C LYS A 50 -10.54 0.22 0.43
N VAL A 51 -10.27 0.51 -0.85
CA VAL A 51 -8.93 0.89 -1.31
C VAL A 51 -8.47 2.18 -0.66
N THR A 52 -9.30 3.23 -0.68
CA THR A 52 -8.99 4.53 -0.06
C THR A 52 -8.72 4.38 1.43
N ALA A 53 -9.63 3.74 2.16
CA ALA A 53 -9.48 3.56 3.60
C ALA A 53 -8.28 2.66 3.95
N GLY A 54 -8.11 1.55 3.23
CA GLY A 54 -6.96 0.65 3.42
C GLY A 54 -5.62 1.33 3.15
N ALA A 55 -5.53 2.13 2.09
CA ALA A 55 -4.33 2.88 1.77
C ALA A 55 -4.00 3.97 2.82
N LEU A 56 -4.99 4.70 3.31
CA LEU A 56 -4.77 5.68 4.37
C LEU A 56 -4.33 5.03 5.68
N MET A 57 -4.87 3.85 6.01
CA MET A 57 -4.66 3.19 7.30
C MET A 57 -3.50 2.19 7.31
N HIS A 58 -2.89 1.83 6.16
CA HIS A 58 -1.92 0.72 6.08
C HIS A 58 -0.77 0.83 7.07
N ASP A 59 -0.26 2.03 7.30
CA ASP A 59 0.88 2.34 8.18
C ASP A 59 0.47 2.91 9.56
N ILE A 60 -0.80 2.77 9.99
CA ILE A 60 -1.35 3.37 11.23
C ILE A 60 -0.55 3.01 12.49
N ALA A 61 0.03 1.82 12.56
CA ALA A 61 0.80 1.35 13.70
C ALA A 61 2.32 1.56 13.56
N LYS A 62 2.81 2.12 12.45
CA LYS A 62 4.25 2.14 12.14
C LYS A 62 5.08 2.85 13.20
N SER A 63 4.68 4.05 13.61
CA SER A 63 5.38 4.82 14.64
C SER A 63 5.35 4.14 16.02
N LEU A 64 4.25 3.47 16.36
CA LEU A 64 4.11 2.73 17.61
C LEU A 64 5.10 1.56 17.66
N CYS A 65 5.20 0.82 16.55
CA CYS A 65 6.04 -0.38 16.46
C CYS A 65 7.55 -0.07 16.35
N LEU A 66 7.95 1.13 15.92
CA LEU A 66 9.34 1.55 15.95
C LEU A 66 9.93 1.57 17.37
N LYS A 67 9.10 1.76 18.40
CA LYS A 67 9.51 1.77 19.82
C LYS A 67 9.46 0.38 20.46
N THR A 68 8.59 -0.49 20.00
CA THR A 68 8.32 -1.81 20.63
C THR A 68 8.97 -2.97 19.88
N GLY A 69 9.34 -2.79 18.61
CA GLY A 69 9.82 -3.87 17.74
C GLY A 69 8.73 -4.81 17.24
N GLU A 70 7.46 -4.54 17.52
CA GLU A 70 6.32 -5.31 16.99
C GLU A 70 6.21 -5.17 15.46
N VAL A 71 5.58 -6.15 14.82
CA VAL A 71 5.29 -6.10 13.38
C VAL A 71 4.13 -5.14 13.13
N HIS A 72 4.42 -3.97 12.54
CA HIS A 72 3.44 -2.89 12.39
C HIS A 72 2.21 -3.26 11.56
N SER A 73 2.34 -4.16 10.58
CA SER A 73 1.18 -4.63 9.80
C SER A 73 0.22 -5.48 10.63
N VAL A 74 0.74 -6.31 11.54
CA VAL A 74 -0.07 -7.09 12.50
C VAL A 74 -0.74 -6.15 13.49
N LYS A 75 0.02 -5.25 14.09
CA LYS A 75 -0.52 -4.25 15.03
C LYS A 75 -1.55 -3.33 14.38
N GLY A 76 -1.32 -2.94 13.14
CA GLY A 76 -2.27 -2.14 12.36
C GLY A 76 -3.60 -2.87 12.12
N ARG A 77 -3.53 -4.18 11.82
CA ARG A 77 -4.73 -5.03 11.74
C ARG A 77 -5.49 -5.04 13.06
N ASP A 78 -4.79 -5.23 14.19
CA ASP A 78 -5.44 -5.24 15.51
C ASP A 78 -6.11 -3.89 15.81
N ILE A 79 -5.48 -2.77 15.48
CA ILE A 79 -6.09 -1.43 15.57
C ILE A 79 -7.36 -1.36 14.72
N CYS A 80 -7.36 -1.86 13.49
CA CYS A 80 -8.56 -1.90 12.66
C CYS A 80 -9.68 -2.70 13.33
N LEU A 81 -9.39 -3.90 13.83
CA LEU A 81 -10.39 -4.75 14.50
C LEU A 81 -10.95 -4.12 15.79
N GLN A 82 -10.09 -3.52 16.62
CA GLN A 82 -10.50 -2.79 17.82
C GLN A 82 -11.43 -1.61 17.53
N ASN A 83 -11.32 -1.01 16.34
CA ASN A 83 -12.17 0.08 15.88
C ASN A 83 -13.32 -0.38 14.96
N HIS A 84 -13.63 -1.69 14.90
CA HIS A 84 -14.67 -2.28 14.07
C HIS A 84 -14.52 -2.00 12.55
N LEU A 85 -13.27 -1.94 12.08
CA LEU A 85 -12.91 -1.72 10.68
C LEU A 85 -12.51 -3.03 9.98
N ASP A 86 -13.25 -4.10 10.22
CA ASP A 86 -12.97 -5.46 9.74
C ASP A 86 -12.77 -5.53 8.23
N GLU A 87 -13.49 -4.69 7.48
CA GLU A 87 -13.48 -4.65 6.01
C GLU A 87 -12.12 -4.26 5.39
N ILE A 88 -11.26 -3.57 6.16
CA ILE A 88 -9.94 -3.13 5.71
C ILE A 88 -8.79 -3.78 6.52
N ALA A 89 -9.11 -4.57 7.54
CA ALA A 89 -8.12 -5.15 8.44
C ALA A 89 -7.08 -6.02 7.69
N ASP A 90 -7.53 -6.82 6.71
CA ASP A 90 -6.63 -7.66 5.90
C ASP A 90 -5.81 -6.84 4.88
N ILE A 91 -6.33 -5.72 4.39
CA ILE A 91 -5.56 -4.78 3.56
C ILE A 91 -4.38 -4.23 4.37
N VAL A 92 -4.65 -3.79 5.60
CA VAL A 92 -3.62 -3.29 6.52
C VAL A 92 -2.64 -4.39 6.93
N ALA A 93 -3.10 -5.61 7.19
CA ALA A 93 -2.25 -6.74 7.56
C ALA A 93 -1.25 -7.14 6.46
N GLU A 94 -1.67 -7.08 5.21
CA GLU A 94 -0.94 -7.66 4.08
C GLU A 94 -0.22 -6.61 3.21
N HIS A 95 -0.19 -5.34 3.60
CA HIS A 95 0.50 -4.32 2.81
C HIS A 95 2.03 -4.51 2.73
N VAL A 96 2.64 -5.20 3.70
CA VAL A 96 4.08 -5.51 3.68
C VAL A 96 4.36 -6.77 2.89
N VAL A 97 3.60 -7.85 3.15
CA VAL A 97 3.71 -9.15 2.51
C VAL A 97 2.31 -9.66 2.19
N LEU A 98 2.06 -9.99 0.93
CA LEU A 98 0.81 -10.63 0.53
C LEU A 98 0.80 -12.11 0.90
N ASN A 99 -0.27 -12.54 1.55
CA ASN A 99 -0.55 -13.94 1.80
C ASN A 99 -1.50 -14.48 0.73
N ASN A 100 -1.27 -15.71 0.29
CA ASN A 100 -2.14 -16.42 -0.67
C ASN A 100 -2.37 -15.67 -2.01
N HIS A 101 -1.39 -14.85 -2.44
CA HIS A 101 -1.46 -14.25 -3.77
C HIS A 101 -1.51 -15.33 -4.85
N ARG A 102 -2.41 -15.17 -5.81
CA ARG A 102 -2.56 -16.05 -6.97
C ARG A 102 -2.33 -15.24 -8.24
N PRO A 103 -1.25 -15.48 -8.98
CA PRO A 103 -0.92 -14.71 -10.20
C PRO A 103 -2.03 -14.71 -11.24
N GLU A 104 -2.77 -15.82 -11.36
CA GLU A 104 -3.92 -15.98 -12.28
C GLU A 104 -5.26 -15.52 -11.67
N GLY A 105 -5.24 -15.01 -10.42
CA GLY A 105 -6.44 -14.57 -9.71
C GLY A 105 -6.96 -13.21 -10.18
N GLN A 106 -8.16 -12.86 -9.73
CA GLN A 106 -8.67 -11.50 -9.88
C GLN A 106 -7.91 -10.58 -8.91
N LEU A 107 -7.57 -9.36 -9.40
CA LEU A 107 -7.00 -8.32 -8.55
C LEU A 107 -8.00 -7.91 -7.47
N THR A 108 -7.51 -7.76 -6.26
CA THR A 108 -8.26 -7.38 -5.06
C THR A 108 -7.76 -6.04 -4.51
N GLU A 109 -8.54 -5.43 -3.61
CA GLU A 109 -8.20 -4.15 -2.99
C GLU A 109 -6.87 -4.21 -2.24
N LYS A 110 -6.58 -5.34 -1.56
CA LYS A 110 -5.31 -5.50 -0.82
C LYS A 110 -4.09 -5.54 -1.75
N GLU A 111 -4.21 -6.16 -2.92
CA GLU A 111 -3.14 -6.21 -3.92
C GLU A 111 -2.87 -4.83 -4.52
N ILE A 112 -3.92 -4.02 -4.73
CA ILE A 112 -3.77 -2.64 -5.19
C ILE A 112 -3.04 -1.78 -4.15
N VAL A 113 -3.43 -1.86 -2.88
CA VAL A 113 -2.77 -1.10 -1.80
C VAL A 113 -1.34 -1.58 -1.58
N TYR A 114 -1.11 -2.90 -1.56
CA TYR A 114 0.23 -3.49 -1.48
C TYR A 114 1.16 -2.98 -2.60
N TYR A 115 0.67 -2.97 -3.85
CA TYR A 115 1.44 -2.44 -4.98
C TYR A 115 1.70 -0.93 -4.84
N ALA A 116 0.67 -0.16 -4.50
CA ALA A 116 0.77 1.29 -4.38
C ALA A 116 1.80 1.72 -3.34
N ASP A 117 1.88 1.04 -2.18
CA ASP A 117 2.91 1.29 -1.17
C ASP A 117 4.33 1.10 -1.73
N LYS A 118 4.55 0.09 -2.60
CA LYS A 118 5.86 -0.15 -3.22
C LYS A 118 6.22 0.86 -4.31
N ARG A 119 5.30 1.73 -4.69
CA ARG A 119 5.51 2.82 -5.66
C ARG A 119 5.80 4.17 -5.00
N VAL A 120 5.98 4.20 -3.66
CA VAL A 120 6.23 5.44 -2.89
C VAL A 120 7.47 5.33 -2.02
N ASN A 121 8.41 6.28 -2.17
CA ASN A 121 9.47 6.56 -1.20
C ASN A 121 9.12 7.87 -0.48
N HIS A 122 8.99 7.82 0.85
CA HIS A 122 8.47 8.94 1.63
C HIS A 122 7.10 9.38 1.11
N ASP A 123 7.01 10.46 0.37
CA ASP A 123 5.82 11.00 -0.28
C ASP A 123 6.01 11.22 -1.80
N ILE A 124 7.01 10.55 -2.39
CA ILE A 124 7.38 10.68 -3.81
C ILE A 124 7.11 9.36 -4.53
N VAL A 125 6.48 9.46 -5.71
CA VAL A 125 6.28 8.32 -6.61
C VAL A 125 7.61 7.88 -7.21
N VAL A 126 7.93 6.59 -7.08
CA VAL A 126 9.19 5.99 -7.57
C VAL A 126 8.92 4.74 -8.40
N SER A 127 9.94 4.26 -9.14
CA SER A 127 9.89 2.94 -9.78
C SER A 127 10.01 1.81 -8.75
N LEU A 128 9.61 0.59 -9.11
CA LEU A 128 9.85 -0.58 -8.23
C LEU A 128 11.34 -0.83 -8.03
N GLU A 129 12.17 -0.56 -9.02
CA GLU A 129 13.63 -0.69 -8.95
C GLU A 129 14.24 0.28 -7.94
N ASP A 130 13.83 1.54 -7.96
CA ASP A 130 14.30 2.56 -7.00
C ASP A 130 13.83 2.25 -5.59
N ARG A 131 12.58 1.79 -5.45
CA ARG A 131 12.05 1.36 -4.14
C ARG A 131 12.80 0.15 -3.60
N LEU A 132 13.07 -0.84 -4.43
CA LEU A 132 13.85 -2.02 -4.05
C LEU A 132 15.25 -1.63 -3.59
N ARG A 133 15.95 -0.79 -4.37
CA ARG A 133 17.29 -0.30 -4.03
C ARG A 133 17.27 0.40 -2.67
N TYR A 134 16.34 1.32 -2.45
CA TYR A 134 16.17 2.02 -1.17
C TYR A 134 15.97 1.05 0.01
N LEU A 135 15.13 0.02 -0.14
CA LEU A 135 14.86 -0.92 0.94
C LEU A 135 16.05 -1.81 1.24
N LEU A 136 16.79 -2.28 0.22
CA LEU A 136 18.00 -3.06 0.39
C LEU A 136 19.08 -2.25 1.11
N GLU A 137 19.31 -1.02 0.69
CA GLU A 137 20.30 -0.12 1.31
C GLU A 137 19.97 0.20 2.77
N ARG A 138 18.68 0.31 3.10
CA ARG A 138 18.24 0.72 4.44
C ARG A 138 18.13 -0.44 5.42
N TYR A 139 17.71 -1.62 4.97
CA TYR A 139 17.29 -2.71 5.86
C TYR A 139 18.10 -4.00 5.69
N ALA A 140 18.79 -4.21 4.56
CA ALA A 140 19.43 -5.47 4.25
C ALA A 140 20.96 -5.46 4.35
N LYS A 141 21.59 -4.30 4.62
CA LYS A 141 23.05 -4.10 4.53
C LYS A 141 23.91 -5.12 5.28
N GLU A 142 23.38 -5.82 6.28
CA GLU A 142 24.14 -6.77 7.09
C GLU A 142 23.32 -8.03 7.44
N VAL A 143 22.18 -8.23 6.77
CA VAL A 143 21.20 -9.26 7.16
C VAL A 143 20.74 -10.04 5.93
N ALA A 144 21.52 -11.04 5.48
CA ALA A 144 21.29 -11.80 4.25
C ALA A 144 19.88 -12.43 4.12
N HIS A 145 19.29 -12.90 5.22
CA HIS A 145 17.94 -13.46 5.18
C HIS A 145 16.87 -12.39 4.90
N LEU A 146 17.11 -11.13 5.30
CA LEU A 146 16.20 -10.01 5.04
C LEU A 146 16.30 -9.57 3.58
N GLU A 147 17.50 -9.56 3.00
CA GLU A 147 17.70 -9.31 1.57
C GLU A 147 16.88 -10.30 0.73
N ALA A 148 17.04 -11.61 1.00
CA ALA A 148 16.29 -12.64 0.28
C ALA A 148 14.77 -12.50 0.43
N ALA A 149 14.27 -12.08 1.61
CA ALA A 149 12.86 -11.84 1.86
C ALA A 149 12.34 -10.62 1.06
N ILE A 150 13.10 -9.51 1.04
CA ILE A 150 12.78 -8.30 0.26
C ILE A 150 12.76 -8.66 -1.23
N MET A 151 13.75 -9.39 -1.75
CA MET A 151 13.81 -9.76 -3.16
C MET A 151 12.61 -10.63 -3.57
N ARG A 152 12.25 -11.64 -2.76
CA ARG A 152 11.04 -12.46 -3.03
C ARG A 152 9.77 -11.63 -3.06
N ASN A 153 9.62 -10.70 -2.10
CA ASN A 153 8.47 -9.82 -2.01
C ASN A 153 8.35 -8.91 -3.25
N PHE A 154 9.48 -8.39 -3.74
CA PHE A 154 9.49 -7.57 -4.96
C PHE A 154 9.24 -8.38 -6.24
N GLN A 155 9.56 -9.67 -6.28
CA GLN A 155 9.16 -10.52 -7.40
C GLN A 155 7.64 -10.58 -7.53
N VAL A 156 6.92 -10.79 -6.41
CA VAL A 156 5.45 -10.75 -6.37
C VAL A 156 4.94 -9.37 -6.82
N CYS A 157 5.58 -8.30 -6.35
CA CYS A 157 5.19 -6.92 -6.72
C CYS A 157 5.35 -6.65 -8.23
N LYS A 158 6.41 -7.17 -8.88
CA LYS A 158 6.61 -7.08 -10.33
C LYS A 158 5.58 -7.89 -11.13
N GLU A 159 5.15 -9.02 -10.61
CA GLU A 159 4.06 -9.81 -11.21
C GLU A 159 2.74 -9.05 -11.14
N LEU A 160 2.44 -8.44 -10.00
CA LEU A 160 1.29 -7.57 -9.82
C LEU A 160 1.33 -6.35 -10.75
N GLU A 161 2.47 -5.68 -10.87
CA GLU A 161 2.64 -4.56 -11.80
C GLU A 161 2.25 -4.95 -13.21
N ARG A 162 2.77 -6.07 -13.71
CA ARG A 162 2.41 -6.59 -15.04
C ARG A 162 0.91 -6.88 -15.17
N SER A 163 0.31 -7.52 -14.16
CA SER A 163 -1.12 -7.82 -14.14
C SER A 163 -1.99 -6.56 -14.12
N ILE A 164 -1.65 -5.57 -13.28
CA ILE A 164 -2.36 -4.29 -13.17
C ILE A 164 -2.28 -3.53 -14.50
N PHE A 165 -1.06 -3.28 -15.00
CA PHE A 165 -0.84 -2.43 -16.16
C PHE A 165 -1.21 -3.08 -17.49
N SER A 166 -1.35 -4.41 -17.56
CA SER A 166 -1.96 -5.07 -18.73
C SER A 166 -3.42 -4.67 -18.98
N LYS A 167 -4.08 -4.08 -17.99
CA LYS A 167 -5.49 -3.66 -18.02
C LYS A 167 -5.66 -2.13 -18.03
N LEU A 168 -4.57 -1.38 -17.99
CA LEU A 168 -4.58 0.08 -17.96
C LEU A 168 -4.18 0.67 -19.32
N ASP A 169 -4.57 1.92 -19.54
CA ASP A 169 -4.30 2.71 -20.75
C ASP A 169 -2.99 3.51 -20.68
N PHE A 170 -2.15 3.26 -19.67
CA PHE A 170 -0.85 3.88 -19.48
C PHE A 170 0.13 2.87 -18.85
N LYS A 171 1.43 3.14 -18.93
CA LYS A 171 2.48 2.25 -18.43
C LYS A 171 2.93 2.62 -17.00
N PRO A 172 3.63 1.71 -16.28
CA PRO A 172 4.14 1.97 -14.93
C PRO A 172 4.99 3.23 -14.82
N GLU A 173 5.81 3.53 -15.81
CA GLU A 173 6.68 4.71 -15.89
C GLU A 173 5.90 6.01 -16.01
N ASP A 174 4.69 5.99 -16.56
CA ASP A 174 3.83 7.17 -16.73
C ASP A 174 3.07 7.58 -15.47
N LEU A 175 3.05 6.70 -14.44
CA LEU A 175 2.19 6.84 -13.24
C LEU A 175 2.29 8.23 -12.60
N ALA A 176 3.50 8.73 -12.34
CA ALA A 176 3.70 10.06 -11.75
C ALA A 176 3.16 11.20 -12.64
N GLY A 177 3.30 11.05 -13.97
CA GLY A 177 2.78 12.00 -14.94
C GLY A 177 1.25 12.01 -15.01
N VAL A 178 0.64 10.83 -14.92
CA VAL A 178 -0.83 10.67 -14.91
C VAL A 178 -1.42 11.29 -13.64
N LEU A 179 -0.82 11.01 -12.47
CA LEU A 179 -1.25 11.61 -11.20
C LEU A 179 -1.26 13.14 -11.26
N ARG A 180 -0.16 13.77 -11.71
CA ARG A 180 -0.09 15.24 -11.83
C ARG A 180 -1.16 15.81 -12.79
N ARG A 181 -1.46 15.13 -13.89
CA ARG A 181 -2.50 15.59 -14.84
C ARG A 181 -3.91 15.47 -14.26
N GLU A 182 -4.15 14.56 -13.34
CA GLU A 182 -5.45 14.39 -12.68
C GLU A 182 -5.60 15.24 -11.39
N GLY A 183 -4.63 16.11 -11.09
CA GLY A 183 -4.72 17.07 -9.98
C GLY A 183 -4.33 16.51 -8.60
N TYR A 184 -3.54 15.43 -8.60
CA TYR A 184 -3.00 14.86 -7.37
C TYR A 184 -1.58 15.36 -7.05
#